data_f08df261e7273523b24c4b1659d609e6
#
_entry.id   f08df261e7273523b24c4b1659d609e6
#
_cell.length_a   1.000
_cell.length_b   1.000
_cell.length_c   1.000
_cell.angle_alpha   90.00
_cell.angle_beta   90.00
_cell.angle_gamma   90.00
#
_symmetry.space_group_name_H-M   'P 1'
#
loop_
_entity.id
_entity.type
_entity.pdbx_description
1 polymer ?
#
loop_
_entity_poly.entity_id
_entity_poly.type
_entity_poly.pdbx_seq_one_letter_code
_entity_poly.pdbx_strand_id
1 'polypeptide(L)'
;VRNFEKENFTKAIQLFEKILKLDPDNLVAIINKSSCLAEIGKYDESIDQLEIFLKKNPNDFDALYNKATTLYDMDRHEEALVTFDIALKINPKSSKALCNKANVLVALGRHDDALSVYNRALQIDPKDIEILNNVGIVYAGQKQHKKAIKYFESAIDKKKDDIDSLSNLGNSLLEIEKYKLAYECFRQVVKLDPTDFDATFRLGITCNNLKMPAKALIYFNKLLSRDKNNVDVLINKGYSLHLMGKYGRAILCYKQVLKQDPDEINAIYYMSKSTARQNDAKQTCELISKLLKLQFINDLDHDHNHDHNHKQVHLIEKIQKDSDFKRMRTNANFLFLLKHN
;
A
#
# COMPACT_ATOMS: atom_id res chain seq x y z
N VAL A 1 -21.20 -2.39 9.99
CA VAL A 1 -21.11 -1.03 9.41
C VAL A 1 -21.53 -1.09 7.95
N ARG A 2 -20.83 -1.78 7.06
CA ARG A 2 -21.08 -1.83 5.60
C ARG A 2 -22.50 -2.22 5.19
N ASN A 3 -23.18 -3.14 5.91
CA ASN A 3 -24.56 -3.54 5.61
C ASN A 3 -25.58 -2.47 6.05
N PHE A 4 -25.30 -1.75 7.14
CA PHE A 4 -26.14 -0.66 7.62
C PHE A 4 -26.09 0.54 6.69
N GLU A 5 -24.90 0.86 6.16
CA GLU A 5 -24.72 1.93 5.17
C GLU A 5 -25.45 1.62 3.86
N LYS A 6 -25.32 0.39 3.34
CA LYS A 6 -26.07 -0.05 2.15
C LYS A 6 -27.58 0.06 2.31
N GLU A 7 -28.10 -0.26 3.49
CA GLU A 7 -29.52 -0.12 3.77
C GLU A 7 -29.98 1.34 3.77
N ASN A 8 -29.14 2.25 4.27
CA ASN A 8 -29.41 3.68 4.26
C ASN A 8 -29.41 4.25 2.84
N PHE A 9 -28.44 3.85 1.99
CA PHE A 9 -28.41 4.25 0.58
C PHE A 9 -29.62 3.72 -0.18
N THR A 10 -30.05 2.49 0.06
CA THR A 10 -31.25 1.91 -0.56
C THR A 10 -32.50 2.71 -0.20
N LYS A 11 -32.66 3.12 1.07
CA LYS A 11 -33.76 3.96 1.51
C LYS A 11 -33.71 5.34 0.88
N ALA A 12 -32.52 5.93 0.77
CA ALA A 12 -32.31 7.21 0.10
C ALA A 12 -32.72 7.16 -1.37
N ILE A 13 -32.33 6.11 -2.10
CA ILE A 13 -32.71 5.88 -3.50
C ILE A 13 -34.23 5.88 -3.65
N GLN A 14 -34.96 5.17 -2.78
CA GLN A 14 -36.44 5.14 -2.81
C GLN A 14 -37.06 6.52 -2.59
N LEU A 15 -36.44 7.37 -1.76
CA LEU A 15 -36.93 8.74 -1.53
C LEU A 15 -36.67 9.62 -2.75
N PHE A 16 -35.48 9.53 -3.37
CA PHE A 16 -35.18 10.26 -4.60
C PHE A 16 -36.08 9.81 -5.76
N GLU A 17 -36.43 8.53 -5.85
CA GLU A 17 -37.38 8.03 -6.85
C GLU A 17 -38.79 8.65 -6.69
N LYS A 18 -39.23 8.87 -5.46
CA LYS A 18 -40.50 9.58 -5.21
C LYS A 18 -40.45 11.05 -5.67
N ILE A 19 -39.31 11.72 -5.43
CA ILE A 19 -39.12 13.11 -5.91
C ILE A 19 -39.11 13.11 -7.43
N LEU A 20 -38.39 12.21 -8.09
CA LEU A 20 -38.29 12.13 -9.56
C LEU A 20 -39.60 11.73 -10.24
N LYS A 21 -40.55 11.11 -9.52
CA LYS A 21 -41.90 10.87 -10.03
C LYS A 21 -42.71 12.19 -10.10
N LEU A 22 -42.43 13.15 -9.22
CA LEU A 22 -43.11 14.45 -9.19
C LEU A 22 -42.39 15.48 -10.06
N ASP A 23 -41.08 15.46 -10.06
CA ASP A 23 -40.21 16.33 -10.83
C ASP A 23 -39.08 15.50 -11.49
N PRO A 24 -39.29 14.98 -12.71
CA PRO A 24 -38.34 14.10 -13.40
C PRO A 24 -37.00 14.75 -13.74
N ASP A 25 -36.92 16.06 -13.79
CA ASP A 25 -35.71 16.80 -14.14
C ASP A 25 -35.05 17.44 -12.89
N ASN A 26 -35.43 17.01 -11.68
CA ASN A 26 -34.83 17.49 -10.44
C ASN A 26 -33.35 17.06 -10.33
N LEU A 27 -32.46 18.01 -10.66
CA LEU A 27 -31.01 17.76 -10.70
C LEU A 27 -30.47 17.21 -9.36
N VAL A 28 -30.89 17.79 -8.24
CA VAL A 28 -30.42 17.38 -6.91
C VAL A 28 -30.80 15.92 -6.63
N ALA A 29 -32.04 15.53 -6.99
CA ALA A 29 -32.50 14.16 -6.81
C ALA A 29 -31.76 13.17 -7.74
N ILE A 30 -31.50 13.56 -9.00
CA ILE A 30 -30.75 12.75 -9.98
C ILE A 30 -29.32 12.50 -9.47
N ILE A 31 -28.60 13.58 -9.11
CA ILE A 31 -27.20 13.48 -8.65
C ILE A 31 -27.08 12.63 -7.38
N ASN A 32 -27.91 12.92 -6.37
CA ASN A 32 -27.84 12.18 -5.11
C ASN A 32 -28.29 10.72 -5.27
N LYS A 33 -29.27 10.43 -6.12
CA LYS A 33 -29.66 9.05 -6.46
C LYS A 33 -28.51 8.33 -7.15
N SER A 34 -27.88 8.97 -8.14
CA SER A 34 -26.75 8.40 -8.88
C SER A 34 -25.56 8.12 -7.94
N SER A 35 -25.24 9.04 -7.02
CA SER A 35 -24.21 8.81 -6.01
C SER A 35 -24.56 7.62 -5.09
N CYS A 36 -25.80 7.54 -4.61
CA CYS A 36 -26.24 6.39 -3.79
C CYS A 36 -26.20 5.06 -4.56
N LEU A 37 -26.52 5.07 -5.86
CA LEU A 37 -26.40 3.89 -6.72
C LEU A 37 -24.94 3.44 -6.85
N ALA A 38 -24.01 4.36 -7.05
CA ALA A 38 -22.59 4.08 -7.12
C ALA A 38 -22.06 3.48 -5.80
N GLU A 39 -22.46 4.05 -4.64
CA GLU A 39 -22.05 3.55 -3.32
C GLU A 39 -22.51 2.11 -3.03
N ILE A 40 -23.63 1.67 -3.63
CA ILE A 40 -24.08 0.26 -3.50
C ILE A 40 -23.58 -0.62 -4.64
N GLY A 41 -22.74 -0.10 -5.53
CA GLY A 41 -22.12 -0.83 -6.66
C GLY A 41 -23.01 -0.96 -7.90
N LYS A 42 -24.09 -0.18 -8.00
CA LYS A 42 -24.98 -0.14 -9.18
C LYS A 42 -24.55 0.95 -10.16
N TYR A 43 -23.33 0.82 -10.64
CA TYR A 43 -22.67 1.83 -11.45
C TYR A 43 -23.38 2.10 -12.78
N ASP A 44 -23.83 1.04 -13.48
CA ASP A 44 -24.52 1.20 -14.78
C ASP A 44 -25.83 1.96 -14.61
N GLU A 45 -26.64 1.65 -13.57
CA GLU A 45 -27.86 2.38 -13.28
C GLU A 45 -27.57 3.86 -12.94
N SER A 46 -26.44 4.16 -12.27
CA SER A 46 -25.98 5.51 -11.99
C SER A 46 -25.65 6.27 -13.29
N ILE A 47 -24.86 5.66 -14.17
CA ILE A 47 -24.46 6.25 -15.47
C ILE A 47 -25.70 6.53 -16.32
N ASP A 48 -26.61 5.56 -16.46
CA ASP A 48 -27.83 5.71 -17.26
C ASP A 48 -28.68 6.92 -16.82
N GLN A 49 -28.83 7.10 -15.50
CA GLN A 49 -29.57 8.24 -14.96
C GLN A 49 -28.90 9.57 -15.33
N LEU A 50 -27.58 9.65 -15.19
CA LEU A 50 -26.80 10.85 -15.51
C LEU A 50 -26.80 11.12 -17.02
N GLU A 51 -26.74 10.09 -17.87
CA GLU A 51 -26.79 10.26 -19.31
C GLU A 51 -28.15 10.75 -19.82
N ILE A 52 -29.25 10.25 -19.24
CA ILE A 52 -30.59 10.74 -19.59
C ILE A 52 -30.70 12.23 -19.25
N PHE A 53 -30.19 12.66 -18.11
CA PHE A 53 -30.18 14.06 -17.72
C PHE A 53 -29.25 14.89 -18.63
N LEU A 54 -28.04 14.42 -18.91
CA LEU A 54 -27.05 15.12 -19.74
C LEU A 54 -27.48 15.25 -21.22
N LYS A 55 -28.35 14.38 -21.73
CA LYS A 55 -28.96 14.57 -23.06
C LYS A 55 -29.76 15.85 -23.14
N LYS A 56 -30.42 16.26 -22.06
CA LYS A 56 -31.18 17.52 -21.99
C LYS A 56 -30.30 18.69 -21.56
N ASN A 57 -29.30 18.43 -20.68
CA ASN A 57 -28.45 19.43 -20.05
C ASN A 57 -26.97 19.10 -20.25
N PRO A 58 -26.42 19.17 -21.48
CA PRO A 58 -25.09 18.65 -21.81
C PRO A 58 -23.92 19.38 -21.14
N ASN A 59 -24.18 20.59 -20.65
CA ASN A 59 -23.17 21.43 -19.97
C ASN A 59 -23.42 21.54 -18.45
N ASP A 60 -24.09 20.57 -17.85
CA ASP A 60 -24.23 20.54 -16.41
C ASP A 60 -22.96 19.98 -15.76
N PHE A 61 -22.28 20.83 -14.97
CA PHE A 61 -21.01 20.50 -14.33
C PHE A 61 -21.16 19.35 -13.33
N ASP A 62 -22.19 19.40 -12.48
CA ASP A 62 -22.34 18.44 -11.39
C ASP A 62 -22.70 17.04 -11.92
N ALA A 63 -23.55 16.98 -12.93
CA ALA A 63 -23.87 15.71 -13.61
C ALA A 63 -22.64 15.11 -14.31
N LEU A 64 -21.84 15.92 -15.02
CA LEU A 64 -20.59 15.47 -15.66
C LEU A 64 -19.55 15.03 -14.61
N TYR A 65 -19.39 15.79 -13.54
CA TYR A 65 -18.48 15.43 -12.44
C TYR A 65 -18.84 14.07 -11.83
N ASN A 66 -20.11 13.84 -11.50
CA ASN A 66 -20.57 12.58 -10.93
C ASN A 66 -20.45 11.43 -11.94
N LYS A 67 -20.77 11.65 -13.21
CA LYS A 67 -20.54 10.66 -14.28
C LYS A 67 -19.07 10.25 -14.36
N ALA A 68 -18.17 11.24 -14.36
CA ALA A 68 -16.72 10.97 -14.43
C ALA A 68 -16.22 10.22 -13.21
N THR A 69 -16.71 10.55 -12.01
CA THR A 69 -16.36 9.83 -10.77
C THR A 69 -16.87 8.38 -10.82
N THR A 70 -18.13 8.16 -11.24
CA THR A 70 -18.68 6.80 -11.39
C THR A 70 -17.90 5.99 -12.42
N LEU A 71 -17.49 6.59 -13.56
CA LEU A 71 -16.66 5.92 -14.56
C LEU A 71 -15.27 5.53 -13.99
N TYR A 72 -14.69 6.39 -13.15
CA TYR A 72 -13.44 6.07 -12.45
C TYR A 72 -13.60 4.87 -11.51
N ASP A 73 -14.69 4.81 -10.76
CA ASP A 73 -15.00 3.71 -9.83
C ASP A 73 -15.28 2.38 -10.57
N MET A 74 -15.61 2.45 -11.87
CA MET A 74 -15.77 1.31 -12.78
C MET A 74 -14.47 0.91 -13.49
N ASP A 75 -13.31 1.48 -13.13
CA ASP A 75 -12.03 1.33 -13.84
C ASP A 75 -12.06 1.76 -15.33
N ARG A 76 -13.09 2.54 -15.75
CA ARG A 76 -13.22 3.11 -17.12
C ARG A 76 -12.45 4.43 -17.20
N HIS A 77 -11.14 4.36 -16.99
CA HIS A 77 -10.29 5.53 -16.71
C HIS A 77 -10.21 6.50 -17.90
N GLU A 78 -10.12 6.02 -19.13
CA GLU A 78 -10.07 6.89 -20.32
C GLU A 78 -11.36 7.69 -20.49
N GLU A 79 -12.50 7.06 -20.28
CA GLU A 79 -13.80 7.73 -20.38
C GLU A 79 -14.01 8.73 -19.23
N ALA A 80 -13.57 8.37 -18.03
CA ALA A 80 -13.56 9.28 -16.89
C ALA A 80 -12.71 10.53 -17.19
N LEU A 81 -11.51 10.35 -17.77
CA LEU A 81 -10.61 11.45 -18.13
C LEU A 81 -11.27 12.41 -19.11
N VAL A 82 -11.87 11.89 -20.18
CA VAL A 82 -12.59 12.69 -21.20
C VAL A 82 -13.75 13.46 -20.53
N THR A 83 -14.50 12.79 -19.67
CA THR A 83 -15.67 13.40 -18.99
C THR A 83 -15.25 14.49 -18.01
N PHE A 84 -14.15 14.28 -17.24
CA PHE A 84 -13.57 15.35 -16.43
C PHE A 84 -13.05 16.52 -17.26
N ASP A 85 -12.50 16.28 -18.44
CA ASP A 85 -12.08 17.36 -19.34
C ASP A 85 -13.25 18.21 -19.80
N ILE A 86 -14.41 17.61 -20.07
CA ILE A 86 -15.64 18.35 -20.41
C ILE A 86 -16.12 19.15 -19.19
N ALA A 87 -16.19 18.53 -18.02
CA ALA A 87 -16.61 19.21 -16.78
C ALA A 87 -15.69 20.42 -16.47
N LEU A 88 -14.37 20.26 -16.61
CA LEU A 88 -13.38 21.32 -16.34
C LEU A 88 -13.36 22.43 -17.41
N LYS A 89 -13.92 22.24 -18.59
CA LYS A 89 -14.20 23.34 -19.54
C LYS A 89 -15.32 24.25 -19.04
N ILE A 90 -16.28 23.68 -18.31
CA ILE A 90 -17.40 24.42 -17.74
C ILE A 90 -16.99 25.12 -16.45
N ASN A 91 -16.30 24.40 -15.54
CA ASN A 91 -15.79 24.96 -14.30
C ASN A 91 -14.27 24.69 -14.14
N PRO A 92 -13.41 25.54 -14.73
CA PRO A 92 -11.95 25.34 -14.71
C PRO A 92 -11.29 25.47 -13.32
N LYS A 93 -12.02 26.06 -12.35
CA LYS A 93 -11.54 26.32 -10.97
C LYS A 93 -12.08 25.34 -9.93
N SER A 94 -12.65 24.23 -10.34
CA SER A 94 -13.04 23.18 -9.40
C SER A 94 -11.82 22.39 -8.96
N SER A 95 -11.28 22.65 -7.75
CA SER A 95 -10.16 21.91 -7.18
C SER A 95 -10.48 20.42 -7.05
N LYS A 96 -11.73 20.08 -6.66
CA LYS A 96 -12.21 18.69 -6.60
C LYS A 96 -12.16 17.96 -7.94
N ALA A 97 -12.65 18.60 -9.01
CA ALA A 97 -12.63 17.99 -10.34
C ALA A 97 -11.21 17.86 -10.87
N LEU A 98 -10.32 18.81 -10.58
CA LEU A 98 -8.89 18.69 -10.89
C LEU A 98 -8.24 17.56 -10.09
N CYS A 99 -8.54 17.43 -8.81
CA CYS A 99 -8.03 16.34 -7.98
C CYS A 99 -8.43 14.98 -8.54
N ASN A 100 -9.73 14.76 -8.80
CA ASN A 100 -10.21 13.50 -9.35
C ASN A 100 -9.67 13.22 -10.75
N LYS A 101 -9.56 14.23 -11.63
CA LYS A 101 -8.87 14.07 -12.91
C LYS A 101 -7.44 13.61 -12.73
N ALA A 102 -6.72 14.16 -11.77
CA ALA A 102 -5.34 13.76 -11.49
C ALA A 102 -5.28 12.33 -10.93
N ASN A 103 -6.24 11.91 -10.08
CA ASN A 103 -6.36 10.52 -9.62
C ASN A 103 -6.55 9.55 -10.80
N VAL A 104 -7.39 9.92 -11.78
CA VAL A 104 -7.55 9.14 -13.03
C VAL A 104 -6.23 9.02 -13.79
N LEU A 105 -5.48 10.12 -13.92
CA LEU A 105 -4.17 10.12 -14.59
C LEU A 105 -3.16 9.23 -13.86
N VAL A 106 -3.20 9.19 -12.53
CA VAL A 106 -2.36 8.25 -11.72
C VAL A 106 -2.74 6.80 -12.04
N ALA A 107 -4.03 6.48 -12.08
CA ALA A 107 -4.49 5.13 -12.43
C ALA A 107 -4.07 4.71 -13.84
N LEU A 108 -4.00 5.65 -14.79
CA LEU A 108 -3.47 5.45 -16.14
C LEU A 108 -1.93 5.41 -16.21
N GLY A 109 -1.22 5.51 -15.08
CA GLY A 109 0.25 5.56 -15.05
C GLY A 109 0.87 6.88 -15.53
N ARG A 110 0.05 7.90 -15.81
CA ARG A 110 0.47 9.22 -16.34
C ARG A 110 0.86 10.17 -15.20
N HIS A 111 1.89 9.79 -14.44
CA HIS A 111 2.25 10.45 -13.18
C HIS A 111 2.65 11.93 -13.34
N ASP A 112 3.38 12.29 -14.39
CA ASP A 112 3.81 13.69 -14.60
C ASP A 112 2.64 14.60 -14.98
N ASP A 113 1.71 14.09 -15.80
CA ASP A 113 0.46 14.80 -16.12
C ASP A 113 -0.39 14.98 -14.86
N ALA A 114 -0.50 13.94 -14.02
CA ALA A 114 -1.21 14.00 -12.76
C ALA A 114 -0.64 15.08 -11.82
N LEU A 115 0.69 15.11 -11.66
CA LEU A 115 1.36 16.15 -10.86
C LEU A 115 1.09 17.57 -11.38
N SER A 116 1.04 17.75 -12.70
CA SER A 116 0.69 19.04 -13.31
C SER A 116 -0.72 19.47 -12.95
N VAL A 117 -1.69 18.53 -13.00
CA VAL A 117 -3.10 18.80 -12.67
C VAL A 117 -3.30 19.02 -11.17
N TYR A 118 -2.64 18.24 -10.31
CA TYR A 118 -2.65 18.47 -8.85
C TYR A 118 -2.08 19.84 -8.49
N ASN A 119 -0.98 20.26 -9.14
CA ASN A 119 -0.41 21.59 -8.88
C ASN A 119 -1.40 22.71 -9.24
N ARG A 120 -2.18 22.56 -10.30
CA ARG A 120 -3.27 23.50 -10.61
C ARG A 120 -4.36 23.49 -9.53
N ALA A 121 -4.71 22.33 -9.01
CA ALA A 121 -5.68 22.22 -7.91
C ALA A 121 -5.15 22.89 -6.63
N LEU A 122 -3.88 22.71 -6.29
CA LEU A 122 -3.22 23.36 -5.14
C LEU A 122 -3.05 24.90 -5.33
N GLN A 123 -3.01 25.41 -6.56
CA GLN A 123 -3.06 26.87 -6.79
C GLN A 123 -4.45 27.46 -6.41
N ILE A 124 -5.51 26.66 -6.50
CA ILE A 124 -6.86 27.06 -6.13
C ILE A 124 -7.09 26.87 -4.63
N ASP A 125 -6.75 25.70 -4.11
CA ASP A 125 -6.79 25.38 -2.68
C ASP A 125 -5.44 24.83 -2.17
N PRO A 126 -4.54 25.72 -1.70
CA PRO A 126 -3.22 25.33 -1.21
C PRO A 126 -3.25 24.55 0.12
N LYS A 127 -4.42 24.40 0.74
CA LYS A 127 -4.59 23.77 2.06
C LYS A 127 -5.35 22.45 2.00
N ASP A 128 -5.74 22.02 0.83
CA ASP A 128 -6.44 20.75 0.65
C ASP A 128 -5.51 19.59 1.01
N ILE A 129 -5.85 18.91 2.09
CA ILE A 129 -5.05 17.82 2.67
C ILE A 129 -5.04 16.61 1.74
N GLU A 130 -6.18 16.32 1.10
CA GLU A 130 -6.30 15.20 0.17
C GLU A 130 -5.38 15.38 -1.02
N ILE A 131 -5.37 16.58 -1.63
CA ILE A 131 -4.50 16.88 -2.77
C ILE A 131 -3.02 16.81 -2.35
N LEU A 132 -2.66 17.40 -1.21
CA LEU A 132 -1.29 17.33 -0.68
C LEU A 132 -0.86 15.87 -0.47
N ASN A 133 -1.71 15.06 0.10
CA ASN A 133 -1.44 13.63 0.32
C ASN A 133 -1.26 12.88 -1.00
N ASN A 134 -2.18 13.08 -1.97
CA ASN A 134 -2.12 12.42 -3.26
C ASN A 134 -0.84 12.79 -4.04
N VAL A 135 -0.42 14.05 -4.02
CA VAL A 135 0.88 14.47 -4.60
C VAL A 135 2.05 13.76 -3.91
N GLY A 136 2.01 13.68 -2.57
CA GLY A 136 3.01 12.95 -1.80
C GLY A 136 3.08 11.48 -2.19
N ILE A 137 1.93 10.80 -2.37
CA ILE A 137 1.84 9.40 -2.79
C ILE A 137 2.45 9.21 -4.18
N VAL A 138 2.16 10.11 -5.14
CA VAL A 138 2.76 10.03 -6.49
C VAL A 138 4.29 10.14 -6.42
N TYR A 139 4.82 11.11 -5.66
CA TYR A 139 6.28 11.23 -5.49
C TYR A 139 6.89 10.01 -4.77
N ALA A 140 6.21 9.44 -3.78
CA ALA A 140 6.67 8.24 -3.08
C ALA A 140 6.71 7.03 -4.04
N GLY A 141 5.69 6.84 -4.88
CA GLY A 141 5.66 5.82 -5.93
C GLY A 141 6.80 5.95 -6.94
N GLN A 142 7.19 7.17 -7.27
CA GLN A 142 8.37 7.46 -8.10
C GLN A 142 9.70 7.34 -7.31
N LYS A 143 9.70 6.84 -6.08
CA LYS A 143 10.87 6.76 -5.17
C LYS A 143 11.50 8.11 -4.82
N GLN A 144 10.79 9.22 -5.04
CA GLN A 144 11.23 10.58 -4.71
C GLN A 144 10.82 10.94 -3.27
N HIS A 145 11.15 10.07 -2.30
CA HIS A 145 10.68 10.16 -0.90
C HIS A 145 10.97 11.51 -0.24
N LYS A 146 12.08 12.17 -0.57
CA LYS A 146 12.38 13.52 -0.04
C LYS A 146 11.36 14.58 -0.47
N LYS A 147 10.79 14.46 -1.68
CA LYS A 147 9.72 15.36 -2.13
C LYS A 147 8.39 14.95 -1.48
N ALA A 148 8.08 13.67 -1.45
CA ALA A 148 6.87 13.14 -0.81
C ALA A 148 6.74 13.63 0.64
N ILE A 149 7.83 13.55 1.43
CA ILE A 149 7.89 14.01 2.82
C ILE A 149 7.42 15.46 2.95
N LYS A 150 7.86 16.38 2.08
CA LYS A 150 7.46 17.80 2.15
C LYS A 150 5.94 17.98 2.00
N TYR A 151 5.32 17.20 1.14
CA TYR A 151 3.86 17.28 0.93
C TYR A 151 3.10 16.67 2.10
N PHE A 152 3.53 15.52 2.64
CA PHE A 152 2.92 14.93 3.83
C PHE A 152 3.08 15.83 5.07
N GLU A 153 4.25 16.43 5.27
CA GLU A 153 4.47 17.43 6.32
C GLU A 153 3.52 18.63 6.16
N SER A 154 3.34 19.11 4.92
CA SER A 154 2.40 20.19 4.64
C SER A 154 0.95 19.82 4.95
N ALA A 155 0.54 18.58 4.69
CA ALA A 155 -0.78 18.05 5.05
C ALA A 155 -0.96 17.99 6.58
N ILE A 156 0.03 17.46 7.30
CA ILE A 156 0.05 17.35 8.77
C ILE A 156 0.04 18.74 9.43
N ASP A 157 0.69 19.74 8.85
CA ASP A 157 0.63 21.13 9.34
C ASP A 157 -0.79 21.70 9.32
N LYS A 158 -1.67 21.20 8.43
CA LYS A 158 -3.10 21.60 8.39
C LYS A 158 -3.94 20.77 9.36
N LYS A 159 -3.64 19.49 9.51
CA LYS A 159 -4.34 18.59 10.40
C LYS A 159 -3.35 17.62 11.05
N LYS A 160 -2.95 17.92 12.29
CA LYS A 160 -1.89 17.21 13.01
C LYS A 160 -2.19 15.74 13.32
N ASP A 161 -3.44 15.36 13.29
CA ASP A 161 -3.95 14.02 13.60
C ASP A 161 -4.51 13.31 12.35
N ASP A 162 -4.07 13.73 11.16
CA ASP A 162 -4.43 13.07 9.92
C ASP A 162 -3.66 11.75 9.77
N ILE A 163 -4.40 10.65 9.98
CA ILE A 163 -3.83 9.29 10.05
C ILE A 163 -3.15 8.92 8.74
N ASP A 164 -3.77 9.25 7.60
CA ASP A 164 -3.25 8.91 6.28
C ASP A 164 -1.93 9.64 6.00
N SER A 165 -1.88 10.95 6.26
CA SER A 165 -0.66 11.75 6.09
C SER A 165 0.46 11.28 7.01
N LEU A 166 0.15 10.95 8.28
CA LEU A 166 1.12 10.43 9.25
C LEU A 166 1.67 9.07 8.81
N SER A 167 0.82 8.17 8.33
CA SER A 167 1.21 6.84 7.85
C SER A 167 2.11 6.94 6.62
N ASN A 168 1.72 7.76 5.63
CA ASN A 168 2.47 7.99 4.41
C ASN A 168 3.82 8.68 4.68
N LEU A 169 3.85 9.65 5.61
CA LEU A 169 5.10 10.27 6.07
C LEU A 169 6.01 9.23 6.72
N GLY A 170 5.47 8.41 7.63
CA GLY A 170 6.21 7.34 8.30
C GLY A 170 6.82 6.35 7.31
N ASN A 171 6.05 5.92 6.29
CA ASN A 171 6.53 5.04 5.23
C ASN A 171 7.67 5.68 4.43
N SER A 172 7.49 6.93 3.99
CA SER A 172 8.54 7.64 3.22
C SER A 172 9.81 7.87 4.04
N LEU A 173 9.69 8.09 5.36
CA LEU A 173 10.82 8.24 6.28
C LEU A 173 11.56 6.90 6.51
N LEU A 174 10.83 5.76 6.51
CA LEU A 174 11.43 4.43 6.56
C LEU A 174 12.32 4.18 5.33
N GLU A 175 11.83 4.51 4.13
CA GLU A 175 12.55 4.30 2.87
C GLU A 175 13.86 5.10 2.79
N ILE A 176 13.94 6.25 3.46
CA ILE A 176 15.18 7.04 3.56
C ILE A 176 15.91 6.84 4.89
N GLU A 177 15.62 5.75 5.60
CA GLU A 177 16.26 5.30 6.84
C GLU A 177 16.18 6.29 8.02
N LYS A 178 15.25 7.24 7.98
CA LYS A 178 15.00 8.17 9.10
C LYS A 178 14.13 7.52 10.19
N TYR A 179 14.60 6.41 10.71
CA TYR A 179 13.85 5.52 11.61
C TYR A 179 13.29 6.19 12.86
N LYS A 180 14.00 7.17 13.45
CA LYS A 180 13.49 7.89 14.64
C LYS A 180 12.24 8.69 14.33
N LEU A 181 12.22 9.38 13.19
CA LEU A 181 11.06 10.16 12.76
C LEU A 181 9.89 9.25 12.34
N ALA A 182 10.18 8.18 11.60
CA ALA A 182 9.19 7.18 11.24
C ALA A 182 8.53 6.56 12.49
N TYR A 183 9.32 6.26 13.53
CA TYR A 183 8.81 5.76 14.82
C TYR A 183 7.79 6.70 15.43
N GLU A 184 8.06 8.01 15.46
CA GLU A 184 7.13 9.00 16.04
C GLU A 184 5.84 9.08 15.23
N CYS A 185 5.91 9.04 13.88
CA CYS A 185 4.72 9.02 13.02
C CYS A 185 3.84 7.80 13.33
N PHE A 186 4.37 6.58 13.24
CA PHE A 186 3.58 5.38 13.49
C PHE A 186 3.11 5.27 14.94
N ARG A 187 3.88 5.76 15.92
CA ARG A 187 3.46 5.84 17.30
C ARG A 187 2.24 6.75 17.47
N GLN A 188 2.21 7.86 16.74
CA GLN A 188 1.07 8.77 16.76
C GLN A 188 -0.15 8.12 16.12
N VAL A 189 0.00 7.44 14.96
CA VAL A 189 -1.09 6.69 14.32
C VAL A 189 -1.65 5.63 15.27
N VAL A 190 -0.81 4.79 15.88
CA VAL A 190 -1.26 3.75 16.86
C VAL A 190 -1.91 4.35 18.11
N LYS A 191 -1.59 5.59 18.46
CA LYS A 191 -2.26 6.32 19.55
C LYS A 191 -3.65 6.80 19.12
N LEU A 192 -3.81 7.25 17.89
CA LEU A 192 -5.10 7.72 17.32
C LEU A 192 -6.02 6.55 17.01
N ASP A 193 -5.50 5.52 16.37
CA ASP A 193 -6.18 4.25 16.13
C ASP A 193 -5.36 3.06 16.65
N PRO A 194 -5.64 2.59 17.88
CA PRO A 194 -4.98 1.41 18.44
C PRO A 194 -5.32 0.11 17.71
N THR A 195 -6.27 0.13 16.78
CA THR A 195 -6.69 -1.06 16.03
C THR A 195 -6.02 -1.17 14.66
N ASP A 196 -5.35 -0.10 14.21
CA ASP A 196 -4.62 -0.08 12.95
C ASP A 196 -3.52 -1.16 12.93
N PHE A 197 -3.71 -2.13 12.04
CA PHE A 197 -2.79 -3.26 11.89
C PHE A 197 -1.49 -2.79 11.24
N ASP A 198 -1.57 -2.04 10.14
CA ASP A 198 -0.39 -1.65 9.36
C ASP A 198 0.53 -0.73 10.15
N ALA A 199 -0.02 0.30 10.79
CA ALA A 199 0.76 1.18 11.64
C ALA A 199 1.43 0.43 12.81
N THR A 200 0.71 -0.52 13.47
CA THR A 200 1.30 -1.35 14.52
C THR A 200 2.43 -2.24 13.99
N PHE A 201 2.24 -2.82 12.79
CA PHE A 201 3.24 -3.65 12.12
C PHE A 201 4.48 -2.83 11.73
N ARG A 202 4.28 -1.67 11.08
CA ARG A 202 5.34 -0.73 10.70
C ARG A 202 6.11 -0.21 11.92
N LEU A 203 5.42 0.04 13.03
CA LEU A 203 6.05 0.43 14.29
C LEU A 203 6.98 -0.68 14.83
N GLY A 204 6.56 -1.93 14.74
CA GLY A 204 7.40 -3.09 15.07
C GLY A 204 8.66 -3.18 14.20
N ILE A 205 8.51 -3.04 12.87
CA ILE A 205 9.64 -3.01 11.91
C ILE A 205 10.59 -1.85 12.26
N THR A 206 10.04 -0.67 12.49
CA THR A 206 10.83 0.53 12.83
C THR A 206 11.61 0.33 14.14
N CYS A 207 11.02 -0.35 15.13
CA CYS A 207 11.73 -0.72 16.37
C CYS A 207 12.92 -1.64 16.10
N ASN A 208 12.79 -2.61 15.18
CA ASN A 208 13.91 -3.47 14.79
C ASN A 208 15.05 -2.68 14.15
N ASN A 209 14.73 -1.75 13.26
CA ASN A 209 15.71 -0.87 12.60
C ASN A 209 16.42 0.05 13.60
N LEU A 210 15.70 0.50 14.62
CA LEU A 210 16.25 1.27 15.75
C LEU A 210 17.04 0.42 16.76
N LYS A 211 17.27 -0.87 16.51
CA LYS A 211 17.92 -1.81 17.43
C LYS A 211 17.19 -1.97 18.75
N MET A 212 15.87 -1.88 18.74
CA MET A 212 14.98 -2.08 19.90
C MET A 212 14.10 -3.34 19.74
N PRO A 213 14.65 -4.54 19.51
CA PRO A 213 13.88 -5.74 19.18
C PRO A 213 12.93 -6.19 20.30
N ALA A 214 13.24 -5.86 21.55
CA ALA A 214 12.34 -6.15 22.67
C ALA A 214 11.03 -5.34 22.58
N LYS A 215 11.08 -4.08 22.11
CA LYS A 215 9.87 -3.29 21.83
C LYS A 215 9.13 -3.81 20.61
N ALA A 216 9.85 -4.19 19.55
CA ALA A 216 9.26 -4.79 18.36
C ALA A 216 8.40 -6.02 18.70
N LEU A 217 8.89 -6.89 19.61
CA LEU A 217 8.15 -8.07 20.06
C LEU A 217 6.81 -7.73 20.74
N ILE A 218 6.70 -6.59 21.42
CA ILE A 218 5.43 -6.17 22.05
C ILE A 218 4.39 -5.95 20.95
N TYR A 219 4.74 -5.23 19.89
CA TYR A 219 3.85 -4.94 18.77
C TYR A 219 3.49 -6.20 17.98
N PHE A 220 4.48 -7.03 17.62
CA PHE A 220 4.21 -8.27 16.91
C PHE A 220 3.38 -9.27 17.71
N ASN A 221 3.60 -9.37 19.03
CA ASN A 221 2.76 -10.21 19.87
C ASN A 221 1.30 -9.69 19.94
N LYS A 222 1.10 -8.35 19.99
CA LYS A 222 -0.23 -7.75 19.92
C LYS A 222 -0.95 -8.13 18.63
N LEU A 223 -0.25 -8.08 17.48
CA LEU A 223 -0.83 -8.47 16.18
C LEU A 223 -1.14 -9.98 16.14
N LEU A 224 -0.22 -10.83 16.59
CA LEU A 224 -0.42 -12.28 16.63
C LEU A 224 -1.47 -12.75 17.66
N SER A 225 -1.88 -11.90 18.58
CA SER A 225 -3.03 -12.21 19.44
C SER A 225 -4.36 -12.15 18.67
N ARG A 226 -4.42 -11.42 17.55
CA ARG A 226 -5.58 -11.31 16.66
C ARG A 226 -5.55 -12.36 15.54
N ASP A 227 -4.37 -12.53 14.93
CA ASP A 227 -4.12 -13.54 13.90
C ASP A 227 -2.80 -14.27 14.20
N LYS A 228 -2.93 -15.45 14.78
CA LYS A 228 -1.79 -16.28 15.22
C LYS A 228 -0.92 -16.79 14.07
N ASN A 229 -1.46 -16.80 12.87
CA ASN A 229 -0.85 -17.40 11.69
C ASN A 229 -0.38 -16.38 10.66
N ASN A 230 -0.45 -15.09 10.95
CA ASN A 230 0.00 -14.04 10.04
C ASN A 230 1.48 -14.21 9.70
N VAL A 231 1.75 -14.51 8.43
CA VAL A 231 3.07 -14.87 7.91
C VAL A 231 4.06 -13.73 8.12
N ASP A 232 3.72 -12.52 7.69
CA ASP A 232 4.61 -11.35 7.77
C ASP A 232 4.97 -11.01 9.22
N VAL A 233 3.99 -11.08 10.11
CA VAL A 233 4.22 -10.80 11.53
C VAL A 233 5.08 -11.88 12.17
N LEU A 234 4.90 -13.16 11.83
CA LEU A 234 5.73 -14.27 12.32
C LEU A 234 7.18 -14.13 11.85
N ILE A 235 7.41 -13.78 10.58
CA ILE A 235 8.75 -13.55 10.04
C ILE A 235 9.43 -12.41 10.81
N ASN A 236 8.77 -11.27 10.97
CA ASN A 236 9.34 -10.11 11.64
C ASN A 236 9.54 -10.33 13.16
N LYS A 237 8.66 -11.10 13.81
CA LYS A 237 8.86 -11.57 15.20
C LYS A 237 10.10 -12.48 15.29
N GLY A 238 10.23 -13.43 14.35
CA GLY A 238 11.42 -14.28 14.24
C GLY A 238 12.70 -13.46 14.10
N TYR A 239 12.67 -12.44 13.24
CA TYR A 239 13.79 -11.51 13.07
C TYR A 239 14.12 -10.72 14.35
N SER A 240 13.11 -10.24 15.06
CA SER A 240 13.33 -9.60 16.38
C SER A 240 14.00 -10.54 17.38
N LEU A 241 13.58 -11.80 17.44
CA LEU A 241 14.17 -12.83 18.29
C LEU A 241 15.61 -13.15 17.88
N HIS A 242 15.88 -13.21 16.58
CA HIS A 242 17.23 -13.37 16.02
C HIS A 242 18.15 -12.22 16.46
N LEU A 243 17.72 -10.96 16.34
CA LEU A 243 18.48 -9.79 16.78
C LEU A 243 18.79 -9.83 18.29
N MET A 244 17.94 -10.48 19.10
CA MET A 244 18.16 -10.71 20.53
C MET A 244 19.05 -11.92 20.83
N GLY A 245 19.57 -12.62 19.82
CA GLY A 245 20.33 -13.87 19.99
C GLY A 245 19.48 -15.08 20.40
N LYS A 246 18.16 -14.97 20.38
CA LYS A 246 17.21 -16.05 20.74
C LYS A 246 16.91 -16.94 19.53
N TYR A 247 17.97 -17.47 18.88
CA TYR A 247 17.91 -18.15 17.61
C TYR A 247 16.93 -19.34 17.59
N GLY A 248 16.92 -20.19 18.62
CA GLY A 248 16.00 -21.33 18.70
C GLY A 248 14.53 -20.89 18.67
N ARG A 249 14.18 -19.77 19.35
CA ARG A 249 12.82 -19.21 19.31
C ARG A 249 12.50 -18.56 17.98
N ALA A 250 13.47 -17.94 17.31
CA ALA A 250 13.32 -17.40 15.97
C ALA A 250 13.00 -18.52 14.96
N ILE A 251 13.75 -19.63 15.03
CA ILE A 251 13.53 -20.81 14.18
C ILE A 251 12.12 -21.38 14.34
N LEU A 252 11.55 -21.37 15.57
CA LEU A 252 10.18 -21.81 15.78
C LEU A 252 9.15 -20.93 15.04
N CYS A 253 9.36 -19.61 15.01
CA CYS A 253 8.51 -18.71 14.24
C CYS A 253 8.57 -19.02 12.74
N TYR A 254 9.78 -19.20 12.19
CA TYR A 254 9.95 -19.52 10.77
C TYR A 254 9.40 -20.91 10.42
N LYS A 255 9.56 -21.90 11.29
CA LYS A 255 8.93 -23.22 11.11
C LYS A 255 7.40 -23.15 11.08
N GLN A 256 6.81 -22.25 11.86
CA GLN A 256 5.36 -22.03 11.81
C GLN A 256 4.92 -21.44 10.46
N VAL A 257 5.70 -20.53 9.88
CA VAL A 257 5.47 -20.00 8.54
C VAL A 257 5.61 -21.12 7.50
N LEU A 258 6.70 -21.87 7.53
CA LEU A 258 7.01 -22.94 6.56
C LEU A 258 6.05 -24.15 6.63
N LYS A 259 5.22 -24.24 7.68
CA LYS A 259 4.10 -25.19 7.70
C LYS A 259 2.91 -24.72 6.86
N GLN A 260 2.73 -23.42 6.67
CA GLN A 260 1.65 -22.85 5.88
C GLN A 260 2.09 -22.71 4.41
N ASP A 261 3.27 -22.15 4.21
CA ASP A 261 3.93 -22.02 2.91
C ASP A 261 5.37 -22.59 3.02
N PRO A 262 5.58 -23.81 2.57
CA PRO A 262 6.91 -24.44 2.62
C PRO A 262 7.97 -23.67 1.84
N ASP A 263 7.58 -22.87 0.85
CA ASP A 263 8.48 -22.20 -0.09
C ASP A 263 8.62 -20.69 0.16
N GLU A 264 8.10 -20.20 1.32
CA GLU A 264 8.27 -18.79 1.71
C GLU A 264 9.74 -18.41 1.85
N ILE A 265 10.22 -17.65 0.87
CA ILE A 265 11.65 -17.32 0.67
C ILE A 265 12.24 -16.58 1.89
N ASN A 266 11.52 -15.60 2.44
CA ASN A 266 12.02 -14.82 3.58
C ASN A 266 12.15 -15.70 4.84
N ALA A 267 11.18 -16.60 5.08
CA ALA A 267 11.26 -17.52 6.21
C ALA A 267 12.44 -18.46 6.09
N ILE A 268 12.70 -19.03 4.90
CA ILE A 268 13.86 -19.89 4.64
C ILE A 268 15.15 -19.10 4.86
N TYR A 269 15.27 -17.89 4.31
CA TYR A 269 16.45 -17.05 4.43
C TYR A 269 16.76 -16.70 5.89
N TYR A 270 15.79 -16.17 6.63
CA TYR A 270 16.02 -15.79 8.03
C TYR A 270 16.20 -17.00 8.95
N MET A 271 15.56 -18.13 8.62
CA MET A 271 15.81 -19.38 9.34
C MET A 271 17.25 -19.85 9.11
N SER A 272 17.79 -19.81 7.88
CA SER A 272 19.16 -20.18 7.58
C SER A 272 20.18 -19.31 8.31
N LYS A 273 19.93 -18.02 8.49
CA LYS A 273 20.74 -17.12 9.33
C LYS A 273 20.75 -17.58 10.79
N SER A 274 19.58 -17.93 11.32
CA SER A 274 19.44 -18.34 12.71
C SER A 274 20.09 -19.69 13.00
N THR A 275 20.01 -20.66 12.07
CA THR A 275 20.69 -21.94 12.18
C THR A 275 22.21 -21.80 12.05
N ALA A 276 22.69 -20.92 11.18
CA ALA A 276 24.11 -20.59 11.05
C ALA A 276 24.68 -20.02 12.35
N ARG A 277 23.93 -19.17 13.03
CA ARG A 277 24.30 -18.60 14.34
C ARG A 277 24.29 -19.63 15.46
N GLN A 278 23.54 -20.74 15.33
CA GLN A 278 23.55 -21.89 16.23
C GLN A 278 24.66 -22.92 15.89
N ASN A 279 25.43 -22.69 14.83
CA ASN A 279 26.42 -23.64 14.26
C ASN A 279 25.80 -24.95 13.73
N ASP A 280 24.52 -24.96 13.38
CA ASP A 280 23.90 -26.09 12.68
C ASP A 280 24.20 -26.01 11.19
N ALA A 281 25.41 -26.49 10.81
CA ALA A 281 25.88 -26.43 9.44
C ALA A 281 25.02 -27.26 8.50
N LYS A 282 24.50 -28.42 8.95
CA LYS A 282 23.70 -29.32 8.13
C LYS A 282 22.38 -28.61 7.73
N GLN A 283 21.62 -28.15 8.71
CA GLN A 283 20.35 -27.48 8.46
C GLN A 283 20.54 -26.16 7.68
N THR A 284 21.62 -25.42 7.95
CA THR A 284 21.98 -24.23 7.20
C THR A 284 22.19 -24.51 5.71
N CYS A 285 22.98 -25.53 5.37
CA CYS A 285 23.23 -25.91 3.98
C CYS A 285 21.95 -26.41 3.28
N GLU A 286 21.11 -27.19 3.97
CA GLU A 286 19.81 -27.64 3.43
C GLU A 286 18.90 -26.46 3.08
N LEU A 287 18.79 -25.48 3.97
CA LEU A 287 17.97 -24.27 3.75
C LEU A 287 18.51 -23.39 2.61
N ILE A 288 19.83 -23.18 2.56
CA ILE A 288 20.46 -22.42 1.47
C ILE A 288 20.29 -23.13 0.14
N SER A 289 20.49 -24.46 0.08
CA SER A 289 20.24 -25.23 -1.13
C SER A 289 18.81 -25.09 -1.63
N LYS A 290 17.83 -25.16 -0.71
CA LYS A 290 16.42 -24.93 -1.04
C LYS A 290 16.18 -23.53 -1.56
N LEU A 291 16.74 -22.52 -0.91
CA LEU A 291 16.60 -21.12 -1.29
C LEU A 291 17.14 -20.84 -2.70
N LEU A 292 18.31 -21.39 -3.03
CA LEU A 292 18.91 -21.25 -4.37
C LEU A 292 18.06 -21.91 -5.45
N LYS A 293 17.49 -23.09 -5.16
CA LYS A 293 16.57 -23.77 -6.10
C LYS A 293 15.28 -22.97 -6.34
N LEU A 294 14.68 -22.43 -5.29
CA LEU A 294 13.46 -21.62 -5.41
C LEU A 294 13.71 -20.33 -6.19
N GLN A 295 14.85 -19.68 -5.98
CA GLN A 295 15.24 -18.49 -6.73
C GLN A 295 15.40 -18.83 -8.23
N PHE A 296 16.01 -19.96 -8.55
CA PHE A 296 16.18 -20.43 -9.92
C PHE A 296 14.82 -20.70 -10.61
N ILE A 297 13.86 -21.33 -9.91
CA ILE A 297 12.52 -21.61 -10.44
C ILE A 297 11.75 -20.28 -10.69
N ASN A 298 11.75 -19.37 -9.74
CA ASN A 298 11.08 -18.07 -9.89
C ASN A 298 11.66 -17.22 -11.03
N ASP A 299 12.97 -17.37 -11.29
CA ASP A 299 13.61 -16.68 -12.42
C ASP A 299 13.21 -17.32 -13.77
N LEU A 300 12.86 -18.62 -13.83
CA LEU A 300 12.35 -19.29 -15.03
C LEU A 300 10.90 -18.92 -15.35
N ASP A 301 10.06 -18.74 -14.34
CA ASP A 301 8.63 -18.46 -14.53
C ASP A 301 8.33 -17.00 -14.92
N HIS A 302 9.27 -16.09 -14.73
CA HIS A 302 9.04 -14.65 -14.88
C HIS A 302 9.68 -13.99 -16.09
N ASP A 303 10.44 -14.73 -16.98
CA ASP A 303 11.11 -14.01 -18.04
C ASP A 303 11.30 -14.72 -19.39
N HIS A 304 10.94 -13.97 -20.43
CA HIS A 304 11.45 -14.08 -21.79
C HIS A 304 12.64 -13.12 -22.05
N ASN A 305 13.30 -12.57 -21.03
CA ASN A 305 14.41 -11.63 -21.18
C ASN A 305 15.66 -11.99 -20.30
N HIS A 306 16.77 -12.05 -20.91
CA HIS A 306 18.16 -12.41 -20.65
C HIS A 306 18.85 -12.05 -19.32
N ASP A 307 18.22 -12.01 -18.14
CA ASP A 307 18.90 -11.58 -16.90
C ASP A 307 18.89 -12.60 -15.74
N HIS A 308 18.78 -13.90 -16.05
CA HIS A 308 18.65 -14.99 -15.07
C HIS A 308 19.86 -15.15 -14.14
N ASN A 309 21.08 -14.88 -14.61
CA ASN A 309 22.30 -15.02 -13.84
C ASN A 309 22.47 -13.92 -12.75
N HIS A 310 21.89 -12.75 -12.93
CA HIS A 310 22.12 -11.61 -12.04
C HIS A 310 21.50 -11.76 -10.65
N LYS A 311 20.29 -12.29 -10.53
CA LYS A 311 19.59 -12.38 -9.23
C LYS A 311 20.17 -13.47 -8.33
N GLN A 312 20.52 -14.63 -8.90
CA GLN A 312 21.15 -15.73 -8.15
C GLN A 312 22.57 -15.37 -7.69
N VAL A 313 23.35 -14.74 -8.56
CA VAL A 313 24.68 -14.19 -8.22
C VAL A 313 24.55 -13.18 -7.07
N HIS A 314 23.55 -12.29 -7.12
CA HIS A 314 23.30 -11.31 -6.06
C HIS A 314 22.95 -11.97 -4.71
N LEU A 315 22.14 -13.06 -4.73
CA LEU A 315 21.81 -13.81 -3.50
C LEU A 315 23.05 -14.50 -2.91
N ILE A 316 23.86 -15.14 -3.75
CA ILE A 316 25.12 -15.78 -3.33
C ILE A 316 26.06 -14.74 -2.72
N GLU A 317 26.25 -13.59 -3.37
CA GLU A 317 27.06 -12.49 -2.84
C GLU A 317 26.51 -11.97 -1.50
N LYS A 318 25.21 -11.84 -1.38
CA LYS A 318 24.54 -11.42 -0.15
C LYS A 318 24.82 -12.40 0.99
N ILE A 319 24.71 -13.71 0.74
CA ILE A 319 25.02 -14.77 1.71
C ILE A 319 26.51 -14.73 2.08
N GLN A 320 27.39 -14.57 1.10
CA GLN A 320 28.85 -14.51 1.33
C GLN A 320 29.26 -13.31 2.19
N LYS A 321 28.59 -12.17 2.05
CA LYS A 321 28.91 -10.93 2.79
C LYS A 321 28.22 -10.87 4.16
N ASP A 322 27.14 -11.60 4.37
CA ASP A 322 26.35 -11.53 5.60
C ASP A 322 27.13 -12.11 6.82
N SER A 323 27.18 -11.32 7.87
CA SER A 323 27.92 -11.66 9.10
C SER A 323 27.35 -12.87 9.84
N ASP A 324 26.06 -13.19 9.64
CA ASP A 324 25.45 -14.36 10.28
C ASP A 324 26.01 -15.68 9.75
N PHE A 325 26.52 -15.71 8.51
CA PHE A 325 27.18 -16.87 7.91
C PHE A 325 28.70 -16.91 8.12
N LYS A 326 29.28 -15.98 8.89
CA LYS A 326 30.76 -15.91 9.07
C LYS A 326 31.37 -17.24 9.48
N ARG A 327 30.73 -17.98 10.38
CA ARG A 327 31.22 -19.28 10.85
C ARG A 327 31.06 -20.39 9.80
N MET A 328 30.12 -20.25 8.87
CA MET A 328 29.91 -21.21 7.78
C MET A 328 30.95 -21.11 6.68
N ARG A 329 31.68 -20.01 6.58
CA ARG A 329 32.72 -19.78 5.55
C ARG A 329 33.93 -20.72 5.64
N THR A 330 34.08 -21.49 6.72
CA THR A 330 35.07 -22.53 6.86
C THR A 330 34.51 -23.94 6.63
N ASN A 331 33.20 -24.07 6.44
CA ASN A 331 32.56 -25.37 6.20
C ASN A 331 32.64 -25.75 4.72
N ALA A 332 33.24 -26.91 4.42
CA ALA A 332 33.46 -27.36 3.05
C ALA A 332 32.16 -27.52 2.24
N ASN A 333 31.08 -28.04 2.84
CA ASN A 333 29.79 -28.22 2.17
C ASN A 333 29.12 -26.87 1.86
N PHE A 334 29.24 -25.92 2.76
CA PHE A 334 28.72 -24.57 2.53
C PHE A 334 29.49 -23.86 1.39
N LEU A 335 30.81 -23.96 1.38
CA LEU A 335 31.63 -23.39 0.31
C LEU A 335 31.39 -24.07 -1.03
N PHE A 336 31.23 -25.40 -1.04
CA PHE A 336 30.88 -26.14 -2.25
C PHE A 336 29.53 -25.66 -2.83
N LEU A 337 28.54 -25.53 -1.97
CA LEU A 337 27.20 -25.08 -2.37
C LEU A 337 27.23 -23.69 -3.04
N LEU A 338 28.00 -22.75 -2.48
CA LEU A 338 28.11 -21.39 -3.04
C LEU A 338 28.95 -21.26 -4.30
N LYS A 339 29.75 -22.29 -4.64
CA LYS A 339 30.60 -22.32 -5.84
C LYS A 339 29.96 -23.01 -7.03
N HIS A 340 29.00 -23.90 -6.80
CA HIS A 340 28.46 -24.78 -7.84
C HIS A 340 26.96 -24.55 -8.10
N ASN A 341 26.40 -23.50 -7.58
CA ASN A 341 25.09 -22.94 -7.89
C ASN A 341 25.24 -21.47 -8.27
#